data_5220d7a2e4f8f4722347b4411824f206
#
_entry.id   5220d7a2e4f8f4722347b4411824f206
#
_cell.length_a   1.000
_cell.length_b   1.000
_cell.length_c   1.000
_cell.angle_alpha   90.00
_cell.angle_beta   90.00
_cell.angle_gamma   90.00
#
_symmetry.space_group_name_H-M   'P 1'
#
loop_
_entity.id
_entity.type
_entity.pdbx_description
1 polymer ?
#
loop_
_entity_poly.entity_id
_entity_poly.type
_entity_poly.pdbx_seq_one_letter_code
_entity_poly.pdbx_strand_id
1 'polypeptide(L)'
;MTAGWVAASTRGRSLLRRTIGPEGVRAIATAATWADGRSMLSSTAYGTELPPTADRRAARSAATASTIWQLRVLAGWLPPSSSGLARTFAAPMELGNIEQHLILLERSGDELDRSEAERRRPTSLGSLGTAWPRVGRARSIQQVRDMLARSAWGDPGGSDRAAIILGLRVRWGRRLVRQAPITSEWVQGATAVLVARERFTFGRTIHEMAARDLDQLVGPRWRRATSLDHLVERLPRSAAWPFEATVAASGPADESLWLSEHAVVERVTADARRLTETGRNSRGTVSAVMALLLIDLWQVHAAIESAGRTPVPQEVFDAVA
;
A
#
# COMPACT_ATOMS: atom_id res chain seq x y z
N MET A 1 -11.05 13.02 25.35
CA MET A 1 -11.19 12.87 23.86
C MET A 1 -11.51 14.25 23.31
N THR A 2 -10.84 14.68 22.25
CA THR A 2 -11.15 15.96 21.60
C THR A 2 -12.32 15.78 20.62
N ALA A 3 -13.13 16.83 20.45
CA ALA A 3 -14.27 16.82 19.50
C ALA A 3 -13.86 16.40 18.07
N GLY A 4 -12.63 16.74 17.65
CA GLY A 4 -12.11 16.34 16.35
C GLY A 4 -11.98 14.82 16.15
N TRP A 5 -11.62 14.04 17.18
CA TRP A 5 -11.59 12.58 17.05
C TRP A 5 -12.99 11.97 16.96
N VAL A 6 -13.98 12.56 17.66
CA VAL A 6 -15.38 12.13 17.55
C VAL A 6 -15.87 12.36 16.12
N ALA A 7 -15.71 13.58 15.62
CA ALA A 7 -16.13 13.94 14.27
C ALA A 7 -15.44 13.09 13.19
N ALA A 8 -14.10 12.93 13.26
CA ALA A 8 -13.34 12.12 12.32
C ALA A 8 -13.75 10.63 12.36
N SER A 9 -13.99 10.05 13.55
CA SER A 9 -14.42 8.66 13.69
C SER A 9 -15.81 8.44 13.11
N THR A 10 -16.77 9.35 13.40
CA THR A 10 -18.12 9.28 12.85
C THR A 10 -18.12 9.41 11.33
N ARG A 11 -17.38 10.39 10.81
CA ARG A 11 -17.23 10.58 9.36
C ARG A 11 -16.53 9.38 8.71
N GLY A 12 -15.52 8.84 9.36
CA GLY A 12 -14.78 7.66 8.88
C GLY A 12 -15.69 6.44 8.73
N ARG A 13 -16.49 6.12 9.75
CA ARG A 13 -17.47 5.02 9.65
C ARG A 13 -18.50 5.24 8.53
N SER A 14 -18.91 6.49 8.28
CA SER A 14 -19.77 6.81 7.14
C SER A 14 -19.08 6.57 5.80
N LEU A 15 -17.78 6.83 5.69
CA LEU A 15 -17.01 6.56 4.46
C LEU A 15 -16.83 5.06 4.21
N LEU A 16 -16.67 4.23 5.26
CA LEU A 16 -16.59 2.78 5.10
C LEU A 16 -17.87 2.17 4.49
N ARG A 17 -19.04 2.79 4.64
CA ARG A 17 -20.27 2.34 3.95
C ARG A 17 -20.22 2.53 2.44
N ARG A 18 -19.24 3.24 1.92
CA ARG A 18 -19.02 3.49 0.50
C ARG A 18 -17.99 2.57 -0.12
N THR A 19 -17.33 1.72 0.68
CA THR A 19 -16.42 0.68 0.17
C THR A 19 -17.21 -0.39 -0.57
N ILE A 20 -16.57 -1.05 -1.52
CA ILE A 20 -17.22 -2.11 -2.31
C ILE A 20 -17.40 -3.36 -1.45
N GLY A 21 -16.43 -3.65 -0.60
CA GLY A 21 -16.41 -4.84 0.23
C GLY A 21 -16.15 -6.15 -0.54
N PRO A 22 -15.98 -7.28 0.18
CA PRO A 22 -15.53 -8.54 -0.42
C PRO A 22 -16.47 -9.08 -1.52
N GLU A 23 -17.78 -8.98 -1.33
CA GLU A 23 -18.76 -9.48 -2.30
C GLU A 23 -18.71 -8.70 -3.62
N GLY A 24 -18.67 -7.37 -3.54
CA GLY A 24 -18.59 -6.53 -4.73
C GLY A 24 -17.24 -6.64 -5.44
N VAL A 25 -16.15 -6.77 -4.68
CA VAL A 25 -14.81 -7.06 -5.23
C VAL A 25 -14.82 -8.38 -6.00
N ARG A 26 -15.38 -9.46 -5.41
CA ARG A 26 -15.50 -10.77 -6.06
C ARG A 26 -16.35 -10.67 -7.33
N ALA A 27 -17.50 -10.02 -7.30
CA ALA A 27 -18.38 -9.86 -8.46
C ALA A 27 -17.64 -9.18 -9.62
N ILE A 28 -16.87 -8.12 -9.37
CA ILE A 28 -16.07 -7.45 -10.41
C ILE A 28 -14.98 -8.38 -10.94
N ALA A 29 -14.28 -9.07 -10.07
CA ALA A 29 -13.14 -9.91 -10.43
C ALA A 29 -13.53 -11.12 -11.28
N THR A 30 -14.70 -11.71 -11.01
CA THR A 30 -15.24 -12.87 -11.72
C THR A 30 -16.11 -12.49 -12.92
N ALA A 31 -16.22 -11.21 -13.26
CA ALA A 31 -16.97 -10.75 -14.43
C ALA A 31 -16.43 -11.40 -15.72
N ALA A 32 -17.32 -11.89 -16.57
CA ALA A 32 -16.94 -12.61 -17.79
C ALA A 32 -16.15 -11.74 -18.78
N THR A 33 -16.43 -10.44 -18.81
CA THR A 33 -15.71 -9.47 -19.65
C THR A 33 -15.29 -8.25 -18.83
N TRP A 34 -14.26 -7.52 -19.33
CA TRP A 34 -13.93 -6.21 -18.76
C TRP A 34 -15.10 -5.21 -18.83
N ALA A 35 -15.92 -5.28 -19.85
CA ALA A 35 -17.09 -4.41 -19.99
C ALA A 35 -18.09 -4.61 -18.85
N ASP A 36 -18.34 -5.87 -18.45
CA ASP A 36 -19.22 -6.19 -17.32
C ASP A 36 -18.62 -5.73 -16.00
N GLY A 37 -17.34 -6.05 -15.74
CA GLY A 37 -16.63 -5.59 -14.53
C GLY A 37 -16.60 -4.06 -14.42
N ARG A 38 -16.39 -3.36 -15.52
CA ARG A 38 -16.45 -1.89 -15.57
C ARG A 38 -17.85 -1.37 -15.26
N SER A 39 -18.89 -2.00 -15.81
CA SER A 39 -20.30 -1.64 -15.52
C SER A 39 -20.61 -1.78 -14.03
N MET A 40 -20.19 -2.87 -13.42
CA MET A 40 -20.31 -3.08 -11.97
C MET A 40 -19.56 -2.01 -11.18
N LEU A 41 -18.31 -1.71 -11.57
CA LEU A 41 -17.50 -0.68 -10.90
C LEU A 41 -18.13 0.71 -11.01
N SER A 42 -18.73 1.05 -12.17
CA SER A 42 -19.35 2.36 -12.40
C SER A 42 -20.57 2.62 -11.51
N SER A 43 -21.22 1.57 -11.00
CA SER A 43 -22.33 1.68 -10.02
C SER A 43 -21.86 1.93 -8.59
N THR A 44 -20.55 1.92 -8.33
CA THR A 44 -19.95 2.12 -7.00
C THR A 44 -19.39 3.52 -6.82
N ALA A 45 -19.00 3.86 -5.59
CA ALA A 45 -18.33 5.13 -5.29
C ALA A 45 -16.95 5.29 -5.98
N TYR A 46 -16.38 4.21 -6.51
CA TYR A 46 -15.09 4.22 -7.20
C TYR A 46 -15.18 4.50 -8.69
N GLY A 47 -16.37 4.32 -9.27
CA GLY A 47 -16.60 4.47 -10.70
C GLY A 47 -17.55 5.59 -11.10
N THR A 48 -17.95 6.47 -10.18
CA THR A 48 -18.98 7.52 -10.42
C THR A 48 -18.68 8.42 -11.64
N GLU A 49 -17.40 8.65 -11.95
CA GLU A 49 -16.97 9.47 -13.09
C GLU A 49 -16.29 8.62 -14.19
N LEU A 50 -16.48 7.29 -14.17
CA LEU A 50 -15.81 6.39 -15.08
C LEU A 50 -16.51 6.37 -16.45
N PRO A 51 -15.83 6.78 -17.54
CA PRO A 51 -16.42 6.75 -18.88
C PRO A 51 -16.76 5.31 -19.31
N PRO A 52 -17.81 5.12 -20.13
CA PRO A 52 -18.16 3.80 -20.67
C PRO A 52 -17.05 3.12 -21.49
N THR A 53 -16.11 3.90 -22.01
CA THR A 53 -14.97 3.43 -22.82
C THR A 53 -13.69 3.28 -22.00
N ALA A 54 -13.73 3.46 -20.67
CA ALA A 54 -12.56 3.43 -19.83
C ALA A 54 -11.85 2.06 -19.89
N ASP A 55 -10.53 2.11 -20.04
CA ASP A 55 -9.68 0.94 -19.86
C ASP A 55 -9.42 0.65 -18.36
N ARG A 56 -8.75 -0.47 -18.07
CA ARG A 56 -8.41 -0.86 -16.69
C ARG A 56 -7.55 0.18 -15.98
N ARG A 57 -6.68 0.85 -16.72
CA ARG A 57 -5.81 1.89 -16.17
C ARG A 57 -6.60 3.11 -15.72
N ALA A 58 -7.53 3.58 -16.55
CA ALA A 58 -8.44 4.67 -16.21
C ALA A 58 -9.30 4.31 -14.98
N ALA A 59 -9.80 3.07 -14.92
CA ALA A 59 -10.56 2.55 -13.80
C ALA A 59 -9.75 2.54 -12.49
N ARG A 60 -8.52 2.06 -12.52
CA ARG A 60 -7.61 2.12 -11.35
C ARG A 60 -7.32 3.55 -10.93
N SER A 61 -7.12 4.46 -11.87
CA SER A 61 -6.91 5.88 -11.56
C SER A 61 -8.13 6.51 -10.90
N ALA A 62 -9.34 6.20 -11.37
CA ALA A 62 -10.59 6.66 -10.78
C ALA A 62 -10.77 6.12 -9.35
N ALA A 63 -10.55 4.82 -9.14
CA ALA A 63 -10.59 4.21 -7.82
C ALA A 63 -9.61 4.87 -6.85
N THR A 64 -8.37 5.09 -7.29
CA THR A 64 -7.35 5.77 -6.48
C THR A 64 -7.76 7.21 -6.15
N ALA A 65 -8.30 7.96 -7.12
CA ALA A 65 -8.77 9.33 -6.92
C ALA A 65 -9.92 9.39 -5.90
N SER A 66 -10.86 8.44 -5.96
CA SER A 66 -11.95 8.30 -4.99
C SER A 66 -11.41 8.08 -3.57
N THR A 67 -10.44 7.17 -3.40
CA THR A 67 -9.83 6.92 -2.08
C THR A 67 -9.06 8.13 -1.56
N ILE A 68 -8.31 8.83 -2.41
CA ILE A 68 -7.63 10.08 -2.03
C ILE A 68 -8.64 11.13 -1.58
N TRP A 69 -9.77 11.25 -2.28
CA TRP A 69 -10.83 12.15 -1.87
C TRP A 69 -11.37 11.78 -0.48
N GLN A 70 -11.62 10.50 -0.20
CA GLN A 70 -12.05 10.03 1.12
C GLN A 70 -11.03 10.36 2.21
N LEU A 71 -9.74 10.14 1.96
CA LEU A 71 -8.66 10.50 2.90
C LEU A 71 -8.58 12.02 3.12
N ARG A 72 -8.79 12.84 2.08
CA ARG A 72 -8.84 14.31 2.21
C ARG A 72 -10.05 14.77 3.03
N VAL A 73 -11.21 14.15 2.84
CA VAL A 73 -12.38 14.41 3.67
C VAL A 73 -12.07 14.11 5.14
N LEU A 74 -11.48 12.94 5.44
CA LEU A 74 -11.07 12.60 6.80
C LEU A 74 -10.03 13.58 7.36
N ALA A 75 -9.06 14.00 6.55
CA ALA A 75 -8.04 14.97 6.96
C ALA A 75 -8.66 16.28 7.45
N GLY A 76 -9.75 16.74 6.82
CA GLY A 76 -10.47 17.96 7.24
C GLY A 76 -11.18 17.85 8.59
N TRP A 77 -11.44 16.63 9.07
CA TRP A 77 -12.09 16.38 10.37
C TRP A 77 -11.10 16.03 11.49
N LEU A 78 -9.82 15.81 11.16
CA LEU A 78 -8.79 15.51 12.15
C LEU A 78 -8.46 16.72 13.02
N PRO A 79 -8.06 16.50 14.28
CA PRO A 79 -7.45 17.56 15.05
C PRO A 79 -6.24 18.17 14.31
N PRO A 80 -6.02 19.49 14.35
CA PRO A 80 -4.91 20.17 13.61
C PRO A 80 -3.54 19.54 13.85
N SER A 81 -3.25 19.10 15.08
CA SER A 81 -2.01 18.40 15.45
C SER A 81 -1.84 17.01 14.82
N SER A 82 -2.85 16.50 14.14
CA SER A 82 -2.90 15.16 13.57
C SER A 82 -3.00 15.13 12.04
N SER A 83 -2.81 16.27 11.38
CA SER A 83 -2.86 16.40 9.91
C SER A 83 -1.84 15.50 9.19
N GLY A 84 -0.73 15.15 9.84
CA GLY A 84 0.26 14.20 9.35
C GLY A 84 -0.25 12.76 9.18
N LEU A 85 -1.31 12.37 9.92
CA LEU A 85 -1.87 11.02 9.85
C LEU A 85 -2.41 10.70 8.46
N ALA A 86 -3.28 11.56 7.91
CA ALA A 86 -3.86 11.35 6.58
C ALA A 86 -2.79 11.33 5.47
N ARG A 87 -1.76 12.20 5.55
CA ARG A 87 -0.62 12.16 4.62
C ARG A 87 0.13 10.83 4.72
N THR A 88 0.27 10.28 5.91
CA THR A 88 0.96 9.00 6.10
C THR A 88 0.17 7.84 5.47
N PHE A 89 -1.15 7.83 5.58
CA PHE A 89 -1.98 6.83 4.90
C PHE A 89 -2.09 7.06 3.38
N ALA A 90 -1.96 8.29 2.89
CA ALA A 90 -1.92 8.57 1.45
C ALA A 90 -0.54 8.31 0.81
N ALA A 91 0.51 8.14 1.61
CA ALA A 91 1.88 7.96 1.12
C ALA A 91 2.09 6.77 0.16
N PRO A 92 1.38 5.62 0.26
CA PRO A 92 1.46 4.55 -0.74
C PRO A 92 1.09 4.99 -2.16
N MET A 93 0.13 5.91 -2.33
CA MET A 93 -0.23 6.43 -3.65
C MET A 93 0.88 7.34 -4.21
N GLU A 94 1.53 8.13 -3.35
CA GLU A 94 2.71 8.91 -3.75
C GLU A 94 3.88 8.01 -4.13
N LEU A 95 4.09 6.94 -3.38
CA LEU A 95 5.10 5.91 -3.65
C LEU A 95 4.83 5.24 -5.01
N GLY A 96 3.57 4.94 -5.33
CA GLY A 96 3.18 4.44 -6.64
C GLY A 96 3.53 5.41 -7.79
N ASN A 97 3.32 6.72 -7.62
CA ASN A 97 3.75 7.72 -8.60
C ASN A 97 5.28 7.71 -8.78
N ILE A 98 6.03 7.66 -7.67
CA ILE A 98 7.50 7.62 -7.68
C ILE A 98 8.00 6.35 -8.39
N GLU A 99 7.43 5.19 -8.08
CA GLU A 99 7.78 3.92 -8.70
C GLU A 99 7.54 3.93 -10.21
N GLN A 100 6.39 4.44 -10.65
CA GLN A 100 6.08 4.58 -12.08
C GLN A 100 7.06 5.53 -12.78
N HIS A 101 7.46 6.61 -12.13
CA HIS A 101 8.45 7.53 -12.68
C HIS A 101 9.84 6.89 -12.79
N LEU A 102 10.27 6.14 -11.78
CA LEU A 102 11.52 5.37 -11.83
C LEU A 102 11.51 4.33 -12.95
N ILE A 103 10.38 3.63 -13.18
CA ILE A 103 10.22 2.69 -14.31
C ILE A 103 10.39 3.43 -15.67
N LEU A 104 9.85 4.65 -15.79
CA LEU A 104 10.04 5.45 -17.00
C LEU A 104 11.51 5.79 -17.21
N LEU A 105 12.18 6.27 -16.17
CA LEU A 105 13.60 6.63 -16.24
C LEU A 105 14.50 5.44 -16.59
N GLU A 106 14.18 4.23 -16.11
CA GLU A 106 14.91 3.01 -16.47
C GLU A 106 14.73 2.64 -17.95
N ARG A 107 13.55 2.87 -18.54
CA ARG A 107 13.22 2.48 -19.91
C ARG A 107 13.73 3.48 -20.96
N SER A 108 13.70 4.76 -20.62
CA SER A 108 13.95 5.84 -21.59
C SER A 108 15.42 6.29 -21.62
N GLY A 109 16.28 5.74 -20.77
CA GLY A 109 17.63 6.26 -20.60
C GLY A 109 17.61 7.75 -20.23
N ASP A 110 18.52 8.55 -20.80
CA ASP A 110 18.61 9.99 -20.53
C ASP A 110 17.56 10.84 -21.27
N GLU A 111 16.90 10.30 -22.30
CA GLU A 111 15.82 10.98 -23.06
C GLU A 111 14.46 10.43 -22.67
N LEU A 112 13.82 11.11 -21.69
CA LEU A 112 12.41 10.84 -21.35
C LEU A 112 11.52 11.30 -22.51
N ASP A 113 10.89 10.36 -23.21
CA ASP A 113 9.83 10.70 -24.16
C ASP A 113 8.69 11.38 -23.42
N ARG A 114 8.59 12.71 -23.57
CA ARG A 114 7.55 13.54 -22.94
C ARG A 114 6.15 13.01 -23.26
N SER A 115 5.95 12.44 -24.43
CA SER A 115 4.67 11.88 -24.85
C SER A 115 4.27 10.65 -24.01
N GLU A 116 5.24 9.86 -23.56
CA GLU A 116 4.99 8.72 -22.68
C GLU A 116 4.79 9.15 -21.22
N ALA A 117 5.52 10.15 -20.75
CA ALA A 117 5.33 10.74 -19.43
C ALA A 117 3.96 11.43 -19.29
N GLU A 118 3.50 12.13 -20.34
CA GLU A 118 2.19 12.78 -20.39
C GLU A 118 1.04 11.77 -20.48
N ARG A 119 1.22 10.67 -21.21
CA ARG A 119 0.25 9.58 -21.24
C ARG A 119 0.06 8.88 -19.89
N ARG A 120 1.07 8.90 -19.03
CA ARG A 120 1.01 8.33 -17.68
C ARG A 120 0.69 9.42 -16.65
N ARG A 121 -0.57 9.87 -16.64
CA ARG A 121 -1.03 10.86 -15.66
C ARG A 121 -0.81 10.35 -14.23
N PRO A 122 0.05 11.00 -13.43
CA PRO A 122 0.25 10.63 -12.05
C PRO A 122 -1.00 10.92 -11.24
N THR A 123 -1.21 10.14 -10.19
CA THR A 123 -2.31 10.37 -9.26
C THR A 123 -2.10 11.69 -8.52
N SER A 124 -3.08 12.58 -8.56
CA SER A 124 -3.04 13.87 -7.84
C SER A 124 -3.37 13.67 -6.37
N LEU A 125 -2.38 13.87 -5.49
CA LEU A 125 -2.59 13.79 -4.04
C LEU A 125 -3.04 15.14 -3.42
N GLY A 126 -2.91 16.25 -4.14
CA GLY A 126 -3.22 17.59 -3.60
C GLY A 126 -2.43 17.86 -2.32
N SER A 127 -3.13 18.30 -1.25
CA SER A 127 -2.51 18.61 0.06
C SER A 127 -1.97 17.37 0.81
N LEU A 128 -2.26 16.16 0.36
CA LEU A 128 -1.74 14.93 0.94
C LEU A 128 -0.38 14.52 0.37
N GLY A 129 0.04 15.10 -0.77
CA GLY A 129 1.36 14.86 -1.35
C GLY A 129 2.48 15.46 -0.52
N THR A 130 3.64 14.81 -0.54
CA THR A 130 4.83 15.19 0.24
C THR A 130 5.98 15.66 -0.66
N ALA A 131 6.34 14.87 -1.67
CA ALA A 131 7.51 15.12 -2.51
C ALA A 131 7.19 15.09 -4.02
N TRP A 132 6.11 14.43 -4.41
CA TRP A 132 5.79 14.14 -5.81
C TRP A 132 5.90 15.34 -6.76
N PRO A 133 5.39 16.54 -6.45
CA PRO A 133 5.45 17.68 -7.38
C PRO A 133 6.87 18.07 -7.80
N ARG A 134 7.88 17.72 -6.97
CA ARG A 134 9.30 17.94 -7.29
C ARG A 134 9.90 16.69 -7.93
N VAL A 135 9.72 15.53 -7.32
CA VAL A 135 10.29 14.25 -7.76
C VAL A 135 9.85 13.89 -9.18
N GLY A 136 8.60 14.17 -9.55
CA GLY A 136 8.09 13.94 -10.91
C GLY A 136 8.76 14.80 -12.01
N ARG A 137 9.65 15.73 -11.66
CA ARG A 137 10.45 16.53 -12.60
C ARG A 137 11.88 15.99 -12.78
N ALA A 138 12.26 14.99 -12.01
CA ALA A 138 13.59 14.39 -12.11
C ALA A 138 13.77 13.73 -13.49
N ARG A 139 14.99 13.81 -14.01
CA ARG A 139 15.38 13.24 -15.33
C ARG A 139 16.28 12.03 -15.20
N SER A 140 16.71 11.67 -13.98
CA SER A 140 17.50 10.49 -13.69
C SER A 140 17.14 9.91 -12.33
N ILE A 141 17.44 8.62 -12.12
CA ILE A 141 17.24 7.92 -10.84
C ILE A 141 17.99 8.65 -9.72
N GLN A 142 19.21 9.13 -9.99
CA GLN A 142 20.01 9.87 -9.01
C GLN A 142 19.29 11.18 -8.60
N GLN A 143 18.73 11.92 -9.55
CA GLN A 143 17.95 13.13 -9.23
C GLN A 143 16.70 12.81 -8.39
N VAL A 144 16.00 11.70 -8.66
CA VAL A 144 14.89 11.23 -7.83
C VAL A 144 15.37 11.04 -6.38
N ARG A 145 16.48 10.32 -6.17
CA ARG A 145 17.04 10.09 -4.85
C ARG A 145 17.43 11.40 -4.14
N ASP A 146 18.11 12.32 -4.85
CA ASP A 146 18.52 13.61 -4.29
C ASP A 146 17.32 14.48 -3.87
N MET A 147 16.26 14.48 -4.67
CA MET A 147 15.03 15.21 -4.33
C MET A 147 14.29 14.57 -3.16
N LEU A 148 14.27 13.24 -3.07
CA LEU A 148 13.73 12.51 -1.93
C LEU A 148 14.52 12.81 -0.66
N ALA A 149 15.86 12.82 -0.72
CA ALA A 149 16.73 13.11 0.41
C ALA A 149 16.45 14.49 1.03
N ARG A 150 16.08 15.46 0.18
CA ARG A 150 15.71 16.85 0.60
C ARG A 150 14.22 17.00 0.94
N SER A 151 13.45 15.94 0.93
CA SER A 151 12.03 15.93 1.26
C SER A 151 11.78 15.32 2.63
N ALA A 152 10.52 15.31 3.07
CA ALA A 152 10.13 14.59 4.28
C ALA A 152 10.25 13.07 4.16
N TRP A 153 10.49 12.50 2.97
CA TRP A 153 10.84 11.09 2.81
C TRP A 153 12.25 10.80 3.34
N GLY A 154 13.20 11.72 3.17
CA GLY A 154 14.62 11.51 3.46
C GLY A 154 15.30 10.63 2.40
N ASP A 155 16.61 10.43 2.51
CA ASP A 155 17.36 9.59 1.58
C ASP A 155 16.96 8.10 1.72
N PRO A 156 16.35 7.47 0.68
CA PRO A 156 15.92 6.08 0.77
C PRO A 156 17.09 5.08 0.75
N GLY A 157 18.28 5.54 0.39
CA GLY A 157 19.43 4.66 0.10
C GLY A 157 19.32 4.00 -1.28
N GLY A 158 20.43 3.38 -1.69
CA GLY A 158 20.50 2.68 -2.98
C GLY A 158 20.64 3.61 -4.19
N SER A 159 20.91 3.04 -5.33
CA SER A 159 21.11 3.75 -6.61
C SER A 159 20.23 3.22 -7.75
N ASP A 160 19.46 2.18 -7.49
CA ASP A 160 18.52 1.58 -8.42
C ASP A 160 17.07 1.68 -7.91
N ARG A 161 16.11 1.41 -8.79
CA ARG A 161 14.69 1.50 -8.47
C ARG A 161 14.29 0.60 -7.30
N ALA A 162 14.74 -0.64 -7.29
CA ALA A 162 14.31 -1.60 -6.30
C ALA A 162 14.79 -1.17 -4.90
N ALA A 163 16.02 -0.74 -4.75
CA ALA A 163 16.58 -0.26 -3.50
C ALA A 163 15.89 1.03 -3.02
N ILE A 164 15.63 1.98 -3.92
CA ILE A 164 14.92 3.22 -3.59
C ILE A 164 13.50 2.91 -3.10
N ILE A 165 12.75 2.07 -3.81
CA ILE A 165 11.37 1.72 -3.44
C ILE A 165 11.33 0.95 -2.12
N LEU A 166 12.24 0.02 -1.91
CA LEU A 166 12.38 -0.67 -0.63
C LEU A 166 12.62 0.33 0.52
N GLY A 167 13.59 1.24 0.35
CA GLY A 167 13.88 2.26 1.36
C GLY A 167 12.67 3.15 1.67
N LEU A 168 11.90 3.53 0.66
CA LEU A 168 10.67 4.32 0.84
C LEU A 168 9.57 3.52 1.57
N ARG A 169 9.38 2.23 1.24
CA ARG A 169 8.41 1.36 1.92
C ARG A 169 8.73 1.21 3.40
N VAL A 170 10.00 0.96 3.72
CA VAL A 170 10.46 0.84 5.11
C VAL A 170 10.27 2.15 5.88
N ARG A 171 10.62 3.29 5.28
CA ARG A 171 10.41 4.62 5.87
C ARG A 171 8.93 4.95 6.06
N TRP A 172 8.10 4.56 5.12
CA TRP A 172 6.65 4.67 5.28
C TRP A 172 6.17 3.87 6.51
N GLY A 173 6.59 2.61 6.66
CA GLY A 173 6.27 1.79 7.82
C GLY A 173 6.66 2.46 9.14
N ARG A 174 7.90 2.97 9.24
CA ARG A 174 8.36 3.72 10.44
C ARG A 174 7.52 4.97 10.71
N ARG A 175 7.15 5.69 9.66
CA ARG A 175 6.27 6.87 9.79
C ARG A 175 4.89 6.47 10.27
N LEU A 176 4.35 5.36 9.74
CA LEU A 176 3.04 4.85 10.11
C LEU A 176 3.00 4.47 11.60
N VAL A 177 3.99 3.74 12.10
CA VAL A 177 4.12 3.40 13.53
C VAL A 177 4.17 4.66 14.40
N ARG A 178 4.93 5.68 14.01
CA ARG A 178 5.02 6.93 14.78
C ARG A 178 3.71 7.72 14.81
N GLN A 179 3.00 7.77 13.68
CA GLN A 179 1.74 8.51 13.56
C GLN A 179 0.54 7.72 14.11
N ALA A 180 0.58 6.40 14.04
CA ALA A 180 -0.47 5.49 14.45
C ALA A 180 0.13 4.27 15.18
N PRO A 181 0.52 4.36 16.46
CA PRO A 181 1.17 3.26 17.19
C PRO A 181 0.37 1.95 17.19
N ILE A 182 -0.95 2.02 17.05
CA ILE A 182 -1.82 0.84 16.93
C ILE A 182 -1.48 -0.04 15.72
N THR A 183 -0.79 0.49 14.72
CA THR A 183 -0.38 -0.24 13.51
C THR A 183 0.96 -0.96 13.67
N SER A 184 1.55 -0.94 14.85
CA SER A 184 2.93 -1.41 15.07
C SER A 184 3.12 -2.86 14.63
N GLU A 185 2.26 -3.78 15.10
CA GLU A 185 2.34 -5.19 14.73
C GLU A 185 2.05 -5.43 13.25
N TRP A 186 1.11 -4.67 12.66
CA TRP A 186 0.82 -4.75 11.22
C TRP A 186 2.05 -4.39 10.39
N VAL A 187 2.71 -3.28 10.76
CA VAL A 187 3.92 -2.81 10.07
C VAL A 187 5.07 -3.79 10.27
N GLN A 188 5.24 -4.34 11.46
CA GLN A 188 6.30 -5.32 11.74
C GLN A 188 6.12 -6.59 10.92
N GLY A 189 4.91 -7.17 10.88
CA GLY A 189 4.60 -8.32 10.06
C GLY A 189 4.80 -8.05 8.56
N ALA A 190 4.22 -6.98 8.04
CA ALA A 190 4.39 -6.60 6.63
C ALA A 190 5.86 -6.32 6.26
N THR A 191 6.63 -5.72 7.18
CA THR A 191 8.06 -5.47 7.00
C THR A 191 8.86 -6.77 6.96
N ALA A 192 8.53 -7.74 7.80
CA ALA A 192 9.17 -9.05 7.79
C ALA A 192 8.93 -9.80 6.46
N VAL A 193 7.68 -9.76 5.94
CA VAL A 193 7.35 -10.32 4.62
C VAL A 193 8.10 -9.60 3.51
N LEU A 194 8.24 -8.28 3.59
CA LEU A 194 9.04 -7.51 2.64
C LEU A 194 10.52 -7.93 2.65
N VAL A 195 11.12 -8.15 3.83
CA VAL A 195 12.50 -8.66 3.95
C VAL A 195 12.63 -10.05 3.34
N ALA A 196 11.67 -10.95 3.62
CA ALA A 196 11.66 -12.30 3.06
C ALA A 196 11.63 -12.27 1.53
N ARG A 197 10.73 -11.47 0.95
CA ARG A 197 10.61 -11.30 -0.51
C ARG A 197 11.89 -10.76 -1.14
N GLU A 198 12.47 -9.70 -0.59
CA GLU A 198 13.68 -9.10 -1.17
C GLU A 198 14.85 -10.07 -1.14
N ARG A 199 15.03 -10.80 -0.03
CA ARG A 199 16.20 -11.67 0.14
C ARG A 199 16.05 -13.06 -0.48
N PHE A 200 14.90 -13.70 -0.33
CA PHE A 200 14.74 -15.12 -0.65
C PHE A 200 13.95 -15.37 -1.94
N THR A 201 13.08 -14.44 -2.36
CA THR A 201 12.43 -14.52 -3.67
C THR A 201 13.26 -13.80 -4.75
N PHE A 202 13.72 -12.58 -4.47
CA PHE A 202 14.46 -11.80 -5.46
C PHE A 202 15.97 -11.88 -5.34
N GLY A 203 16.52 -12.51 -4.31
CA GLY A 203 17.95 -12.64 -4.09
C GLY A 203 18.70 -11.30 -3.94
N ARG A 204 18.00 -10.24 -3.51
CA ARG A 204 18.56 -8.88 -3.48
C ARG A 204 19.28 -8.58 -2.17
N THR A 205 20.37 -7.85 -2.27
CA THR A 205 21.05 -7.25 -1.12
C THR A 205 20.32 -5.98 -0.70
N ILE A 206 19.99 -5.88 0.59
CA ILE A 206 19.33 -4.70 1.15
C ILE A 206 20.38 -3.64 1.49
N HIS A 207 20.21 -2.44 0.93
CA HIS A 207 21.12 -1.31 1.17
C HIS A 207 21.14 -0.93 2.67
N GLU A 208 22.33 -0.57 3.18
CA GLU A 208 22.58 -0.36 4.61
C GLU A 208 21.65 0.69 5.26
N MET A 209 21.27 1.74 4.54
CA MET A 209 20.32 2.73 5.08
C MET A 209 18.93 2.11 5.31
N ALA A 210 18.43 1.33 4.36
CA ALA A 210 17.17 0.60 4.53
C ALA A 210 17.30 -0.46 5.63
N ALA A 211 18.46 -1.13 5.71
CA ALA A 211 18.73 -2.15 6.73
C ALA A 211 18.71 -1.57 8.16
N ARG A 212 19.26 -0.38 8.38
CA ARG A 212 19.17 0.31 9.68
C ARG A 212 17.73 0.68 10.05
N ASP A 213 16.94 1.10 9.07
CA ASP A 213 15.53 1.41 9.27
C ASP A 213 14.72 0.13 9.57
N LEU A 214 15.06 -0.99 8.93
CA LEU A 214 14.50 -2.32 9.20
C LEU A 214 14.84 -2.83 10.61
N ASP A 215 16.07 -2.62 11.07
CA ASP A 215 16.48 -3.01 12.43
C ASP A 215 15.62 -2.37 13.51
N GLN A 216 15.10 -1.17 13.26
CA GLN A 216 14.21 -0.47 14.19
C GLN A 216 12.78 -1.03 14.18
N LEU A 217 12.37 -1.72 13.12
CA LEU A 217 11.03 -2.30 12.98
C LEU A 217 11.00 -3.75 13.44
N VAL A 218 11.96 -4.57 13.01
CA VAL A 218 11.95 -6.03 13.20
C VAL A 218 13.16 -6.56 13.97
N GLY A 219 14.01 -5.66 14.51
CA GLY A 219 15.25 -6.01 15.20
C GLY A 219 16.36 -6.40 14.24
N PRO A 220 17.65 -6.44 14.67
CA PRO A 220 18.79 -6.63 13.77
C PRO A 220 19.08 -8.09 13.41
N ARG A 221 18.43 -9.06 14.04
CA ARG A 221 18.76 -10.49 13.89
C ARG A 221 18.48 -11.04 12.49
N TRP A 222 17.52 -10.45 11.75
CA TRP A 222 17.19 -10.83 10.37
C TRP A 222 18.38 -10.77 9.42
N ARG A 223 19.38 -9.91 9.69
CA ARG A 223 20.57 -9.72 8.84
C ARG A 223 21.37 -11.01 8.67
N ARG A 224 21.33 -11.91 9.65
CA ARG A 224 22.07 -13.18 9.67
C ARG A 224 21.25 -14.35 9.12
N ALA A 225 20.03 -14.15 8.69
CA ALA A 225 19.20 -15.21 8.14
C ALA A 225 19.73 -15.63 6.77
N THR A 226 19.82 -16.94 6.53
CA THR A 226 20.30 -17.55 5.30
C THR A 226 19.20 -18.27 4.52
N SER A 227 18.05 -18.49 5.15
CA SER A 227 16.84 -19.09 4.58
C SER A 227 15.60 -18.40 5.17
N LEU A 228 14.43 -18.72 4.62
CA LEU A 228 13.14 -18.23 5.15
C LEU A 228 12.91 -18.73 6.58
N ASP A 229 13.09 -20.02 6.83
CA ASP A 229 12.91 -20.60 8.18
C ASP A 229 13.84 -19.94 9.20
N HIS A 230 15.12 -19.77 8.82
CA HIS A 230 16.08 -19.09 9.66
C HIS A 230 15.76 -17.61 9.89
N LEU A 231 15.06 -16.94 8.92
CA LEU A 231 14.53 -15.60 9.13
C LEU A 231 13.44 -15.64 10.20
N VAL A 232 12.46 -16.53 10.06
CA VAL A 232 11.31 -16.64 10.98
C VAL A 232 11.76 -16.88 12.42
N GLU A 233 12.72 -17.77 12.63
CA GLU A 233 13.31 -18.05 13.96
C GLU A 233 13.96 -16.81 14.61
N ARG A 234 14.45 -15.87 13.80
CA ARG A 234 15.19 -14.69 14.26
C ARG A 234 14.31 -13.45 14.43
N LEU A 235 13.11 -13.48 13.92
CA LEU A 235 12.16 -12.39 14.06
C LEU A 235 11.54 -12.34 15.46
N PRO A 236 11.23 -11.16 16.00
CA PRO A 236 10.38 -11.06 17.18
C PRO A 236 8.97 -11.60 16.85
N ARG A 237 8.27 -12.14 17.85
CA ARG A 237 6.91 -12.69 17.66
C ARG A 237 5.94 -11.71 16.98
N SER A 238 6.07 -10.43 17.29
CA SER A 238 5.27 -9.36 16.67
C SER A 238 5.52 -9.15 15.17
N ALA A 239 6.55 -9.79 14.60
CA ALA A 239 6.88 -9.73 13.18
C ALA A 239 6.83 -11.11 12.50
N ALA A 240 6.92 -12.21 13.27
CA ALA A 240 6.97 -13.58 12.73
C ALA A 240 5.58 -14.17 12.39
N TRP A 241 4.52 -13.64 12.99
CA TRP A 241 3.16 -14.16 12.86
C TRP A 241 2.64 -14.36 11.41
N PRO A 242 3.06 -13.59 10.36
CA PRO A 242 2.54 -13.83 9.02
C PRO A 242 3.02 -15.15 8.40
N PHE A 243 4.10 -15.73 8.92
CA PHE A 243 4.75 -16.90 8.32
C PHE A 243 4.19 -18.24 8.79
N GLU A 244 3.24 -18.29 9.71
CA GLU A 244 2.70 -19.54 10.27
C GLU A 244 2.20 -20.50 9.17
N ALA A 245 1.37 -19.99 8.22
CA ALA A 245 0.87 -20.80 7.11
C ALA A 245 1.97 -21.12 6.09
N THR A 246 2.88 -20.19 5.83
CA THR A 246 3.99 -20.35 4.87
C THR A 246 4.97 -21.44 5.31
N VAL A 247 5.33 -21.46 6.60
CA VAL A 247 6.21 -22.50 7.18
C VAL A 247 5.49 -23.86 7.19
N ALA A 248 4.19 -23.88 7.51
CA ALA A 248 3.39 -25.12 7.49
C ALA A 248 3.27 -25.72 6.09
N ALA A 249 3.27 -24.92 5.04
CA ALA A 249 3.18 -25.38 3.66
C ALA A 249 4.42 -26.13 3.16
N SER A 250 5.58 -26.01 3.85
CA SER A 250 6.83 -26.74 3.57
C SER A 250 7.30 -26.67 2.10
N GLY A 251 6.93 -25.62 1.39
CA GLY A 251 7.26 -25.38 -0.03
C GLY A 251 8.41 -24.39 -0.22
N PRO A 252 8.88 -24.20 -1.46
CA PRO A 252 9.81 -23.14 -1.80
C PRO A 252 9.27 -21.76 -1.41
N ALA A 253 10.14 -20.86 -0.93
CA ALA A 253 9.75 -19.55 -0.44
C ALA A 253 9.02 -18.68 -1.49
N ASP A 254 9.39 -18.81 -2.76
CA ASP A 254 8.78 -18.12 -3.89
C ASP A 254 7.36 -18.61 -4.21
N GLU A 255 7.06 -19.88 -3.91
CA GLU A 255 5.74 -20.49 -4.12
C GLU A 255 4.79 -20.27 -2.95
N SER A 256 5.29 -20.07 -1.72
CA SER A 256 4.48 -20.03 -0.50
C SER A 256 4.38 -18.65 0.17
N LEU A 257 5.24 -17.69 -0.19
CA LEU A 257 5.31 -16.38 0.48
C LEU A 257 4.02 -15.55 0.34
N TRP A 258 3.21 -15.81 -0.70
CA TRP A 258 1.91 -15.17 -0.87
C TRP A 258 0.94 -15.46 0.29
N LEU A 259 1.08 -16.63 0.96
CA LEU A 259 0.32 -16.95 2.18
C LEU A 259 0.61 -15.97 3.31
N SER A 260 1.90 -15.58 3.46
CA SER A 260 2.28 -14.56 4.45
C SER A 260 1.74 -13.18 4.10
N GLU A 261 1.70 -12.82 2.81
CA GLU A 261 1.12 -11.56 2.36
C GLU A 261 -0.38 -11.52 2.64
N HIS A 262 -1.07 -12.61 2.35
CA HIS A 262 -2.49 -12.79 2.62
C HIS A 262 -2.77 -12.67 4.13
N ALA A 263 -2.01 -13.39 4.97
CA ALA A 263 -2.14 -13.32 6.42
C ALA A 263 -2.01 -11.89 6.96
N VAL A 264 -1.12 -11.06 6.36
CA VAL A 264 -1.02 -9.64 6.72
C VAL A 264 -2.31 -8.90 6.40
N VAL A 265 -2.87 -9.07 5.21
CA VAL A 265 -4.11 -8.38 4.80
C VAL A 265 -5.28 -8.80 5.67
N GLU A 266 -5.45 -10.11 5.91
CA GLU A 266 -6.51 -10.64 6.78
C GLU A 266 -6.42 -10.08 8.20
N ARG A 267 -5.24 -10.14 8.81
CA ARG A 267 -5.04 -9.63 10.18
C ARG A 267 -5.32 -8.15 10.27
N VAL A 268 -4.78 -7.35 9.35
CA VAL A 268 -5.02 -5.90 9.32
C VAL A 268 -6.52 -5.61 9.17
N THR A 269 -7.21 -6.35 8.29
CA THR A 269 -8.65 -6.20 8.06
C THR A 269 -9.45 -6.54 9.32
N ALA A 270 -9.18 -7.68 9.95
CA ALA A 270 -9.88 -8.11 11.16
C ALA A 270 -9.66 -7.14 12.33
N ASP A 271 -8.42 -6.75 12.58
CA ASP A 271 -8.08 -5.81 13.65
C ASP A 271 -8.71 -4.42 13.41
N ALA A 272 -8.64 -3.92 12.17
CA ALA A 272 -9.20 -2.64 11.81
C ALA A 272 -10.75 -2.63 11.93
N ARG A 273 -11.43 -3.71 11.52
CA ARG A 273 -12.89 -3.85 11.72
C ARG A 273 -13.23 -3.82 13.19
N ARG A 274 -12.57 -4.60 14.03
CA ARG A 274 -12.79 -4.59 15.50
C ARG A 274 -12.61 -3.19 16.09
N LEU A 275 -11.57 -2.46 15.68
CA LEU A 275 -11.33 -1.09 16.15
C LEU A 275 -12.43 -0.10 15.72
N THR A 276 -13.04 -0.30 14.55
CA THR A 276 -14.15 0.55 14.08
C THR A 276 -15.48 0.23 14.77
N GLU A 277 -15.68 -1.02 15.21
CA GLU A 277 -16.88 -1.51 15.85
C GLU A 277 -16.96 -1.17 17.36
N THR A 278 -15.81 -1.07 18.04
CA THR A 278 -15.75 -0.84 19.52
C THR A 278 -16.40 0.45 20.00
N GLY A 279 -16.88 1.29 19.10
CA GLY A 279 -17.55 2.56 19.44
C GLY A 279 -16.64 3.66 19.95
N ARG A 280 -15.39 3.40 20.25
CA ARG A 280 -14.41 4.40 20.70
C ARG A 280 -14.08 5.38 19.58
N ASN A 281 -14.05 6.67 19.91
CA ASN A 281 -13.73 7.74 18.99
C ASN A 281 -12.29 8.21 19.24
N SER A 282 -11.33 7.58 18.55
CA SER A 282 -9.90 7.74 18.85
C SER A 282 -9.05 7.82 17.58
N ARG A 283 -7.78 8.19 17.77
CA ARG A 283 -6.77 8.07 16.69
C ARG A 283 -6.72 6.64 16.13
N GLY A 284 -6.79 5.62 16.99
CA GLY A 284 -6.78 4.22 16.58
C GLY A 284 -7.95 3.87 15.66
N THR A 285 -9.16 4.29 16.00
CA THR A 285 -10.36 4.09 15.15
C THR A 285 -10.21 4.77 13.79
N VAL A 286 -9.72 6.01 13.75
CA VAL A 286 -9.52 6.71 12.47
C VAL A 286 -8.40 6.08 11.65
N SER A 287 -7.33 5.59 12.29
CA SER A 287 -6.26 4.84 11.62
C SER A 287 -6.79 3.53 11.02
N ALA A 288 -7.65 2.83 11.75
CA ALA A 288 -8.32 1.61 11.28
C ALA A 288 -9.22 1.88 10.06
N VAL A 289 -10.00 2.96 10.09
CA VAL A 289 -10.79 3.40 8.93
C VAL A 289 -9.89 3.65 7.72
N MET A 290 -8.81 4.41 7.87
CA MET A 290 -7.89 4.68 6.77
C MET A 290 -7.23 3.41 6.23
N ALA A 291 -6.88 2.44 7.11
CA ALA A 291 -6.34 1.15 6.69
C ALA A 291 -7.37 0.36 5.86
N LEU A 292 -8.63 0.28 6.31
CA LEU A 292 -9.70 -0.40 5.55
C LEU A 292 -9.96 0.25 4.19
N LEU A 293 -9.89 1.58 4.09
CA LEU A 293 -10.02 2.27 2.80
C LEU A 293 -8.88 1.92 1.83
N LEU A 294 -7.65 1.73 2.35
CA LEU A 294 -6.51 1.33 1.53
C LEU A 294 -6.59 -0.14 1.10
N ILE A 295 -7.05 -1.02 1.99
CA ILE A 295 -7.24 -2.44 1.68
C ILE A 295 -8.32 -2.58 0.62
N ASP A 296 -9.47 -1.91 0.78
CA ASP A 296 -10.54 -1.94 -0.21
C ASP A 296 -10.05 -1.43 -1.59
N LEU A 297 -9.27 -0.33 -1.63
CA LEU A 297 -8.65 0.12 -2.87
C LEU A 297 -7.73 -0.93 -3.49
N TRP A 298 -6.89 -1.59 -2.69
CA TRP A 298 -6.00 -2.64 -3.17
C TRP A 298 -6.78 -3.82 -3.77
N GLN A 299 -7.84 -4.26 -3.08
CA GLN A 299 -8.74 -5.31 -3.56
C GLN A 299 -9.48 -4.90 -4.85
N VAL A 300 -9.95 -3.66 -4.93
CA VAL A 300 -10.56 -3.11 -6.15
C VAL A 300 -9.58 -3.11 -7.32
N HIS A 301 -8.31 -2.74 -7.08
CA HIS A 301 -7.28 -2.82 -8.12
C HIS A 301 -7.05 -4.24 -8.60
N ALA A 302 -7.00 -5.23 -7.69
CA ALA A 302 -6.88 -6.64 -8.05
C ALA A 302 -8.09 -7.13 -8.85
N ALA A 303 -9.30 -6.76 -8.45
CA ALA A 303 -10.52 -7.10 -9.17
C ALA A 303 -10.57 -6.51 -10.60
N ILE A 304 -10.15 -5.24 -10.76
CA ILE A 304 -10.05 -4.60 -12.08
C ILE A 304 -9.10 -5.36 -13.00
N GLU A 305 -7.97 -5.85 -12.48
CA GLU A 305 -7.00 -6.60 -13.26
C GLU A 305 -7.50 -8.01 -13.62
N SER A 306 -8.30 -8.64 -12.77
CA SER A 306 -8.82 -9.98 -12.95
C SER A 306 -10.05 -10.04 -13.89
N ALA A 307 -10.88 -9.01 -13.90
CA ALA A 307 -12.12 -8.95 -14.67
C ALA A 307 -11.89 -9.29 -16.16
N GLY A 308 -12.62 -10.28 -16.69
CA GLY A 308 -12.53 -10.72 -18.09
C GLY A 308 -11.22 -11.43 -18.45
N ARG A 309 -10.45 -11.89 -17.47
CA ARG A 309 -9.31 -12.80 -17.67
C ARG A 309 -9.75 -14.23 -17.33
N THR A 310 -9.03 -15.23 -17.85
CA THR A 310 -9.24 -16.63 -17.47
C THR A 310 -9.23 -16.73 -15.94
N PRO A 311 -10.18 -17.44 -15.32
CA PRO A 311 -10.28 -17.49 -13.88
C PRO A 311 -8.95 -17.93 -13.26
N VAL A 312 -8.38 -17.08 -12.42
CA VAL A 312 -7.36 -17.51 -11.47
C VAL A 312 -8.04 -18.53 -10.55
N PRO A 313 -7.41 -19.66 -10.20
CA PRO A 313 -8.00 -20.62 -9.27
C PRO A 313 -8.64 -19.91 -8.08
N GLN A 314 -9.85 -20.33 -7.70
CA GLN A 314 -10.65 -19.64 -6.69
C GLN A 314 -9.89 -19.48 -5.37
N GLU A 315 -9.02 -20.44 -5.05
CA GLU A 315 -8.12 -20.44 -3.89
C GLU A 315 -7.16 -19.25 -3.87
N VAL A 316 -6.61 -18.86 -5.03
CA VAL A 316 -5.72 -17.67 -5.13
C VAL A 316 -6.53 -16.38 -5.03
N PHE A 317 -7.80 -16.39 -5.46
CA PHE A 317 -8.67 -15.22 -5.39
C PHE A 317 -9.21 -15.03 -3.99
N ASP A 318 -9.62 -16.09 -3.31
CA ASP A 318 -10.07 -16.06 -1.90
C ASP A 318 -8.92 -15.66 -0.97
N ALA A 319 -7.68 -15.88 -1.38
CA ALA A 319 -6.48 -15.41 -0.70
C ALA A 319 -6.17 -13.91 -0.92
N VAL A 320 -6.77 -13.27 -1.93
CA VAL A 320 -6.53 -11.86 -2.28
C VAL A 320 -7.77 -10.99 -2.01
N ALA A 321 -8.95 -11.59 -1.92
CA ALA A 321 -10.22 -10.93 -1.59
C ALA A 321 -10.52 -10.92 -0.10
#